data_4a2ff5e4106e5d9bd6a6cda89a0dd995
#
_entry.id   4a2ff5e4106e5d9bd6a6cda89a0dd995
#
_cell.length_a   1.000
_cell.length_b   1.000
_cell.length_c   1.000
_cell.angle_alpha   90.00
_cell.angle_beta   90.00
_cell.angle_gamma   90.00
#
_symmetry.space_group_name_H-M   'P 1'
#
loop_
_entity.id
_entity.type
_entity.pdbx_description
1 polymer ?
#
loop_
_entity_poly.entity_id
_entity_poly.type
_entity_poly.pdbx_seq_one_letter_code
_entity_poly.pdbx_strand_id
1 'polypeptide(L)'
;DVCSSDIYVVCTGSYNRLKYQSPMGEHEQDALTVISCADAALQLPREQELQRLRQIDDASRFDNYRAKSDEELLEPCSYWPHAGTDIVHTPKPDPSLPKLLFVAQTHDGTTPYRNAQAMAAAFSGHLLTREGTGHTLVLNGLSECVDKQVADYLLDPAGFVETQVCRADD
;
A
#
# COMPACT_ATOMS: atom_id res chain seq x y z
N ASP A 1 -23.02 8.25 2.89
CA ASP A 1 -21.83 7.86 2.09
C ASP A 1 -20.69 8.82 2.39
N VAL A 2 -19.93 8.53 3.44
CA VAL A 2 -18.87 9.42 3.94
C VAL A 2 -17.52 8.69 3.99
N CYS A 3 -17.35 7.60 3.26
CA CYS A 3 -16.05 7.02 3.01
C CYS A 3 -15.48 7.60 1.72
N SER A 4 -14.84 8.79 1.81
CA SER A 4 -13.93 9.22 0.77
C SER A 4 -12.63 8.40 0.88
N SER A 5 -11.90 8.29 -0.21
CA SER A 5 -10.65 7.54 -0.28
C SER A 5 -9.59 7.99 0.73
N ASP A 6 -9.66 9.23 1.22
CA ASP A 6 -8.77 9.75 2.28
C ASP A 6 -9.09 9.17 3.66
N ILE A 7 -10.28 8.57 3.81
CA ILE A 7 -10.77 7.94 5.03
C ILE A 7 -10.56 6.43 5.01
N TYR A 8 -9.95 5.88 3.95
CA TYR A 8 -9.77 4.44 3.78
C TYR A 8 -8.98 3.79 4.93
N VAL A 9 -8.02 4.49 5.48
CA VAL A 9 -7.26 4.06 6.66
C VAL A 9 -8.17 3.91 7.89
N VAL A 10 -9.25 4.66 7.93
CA VAL A 10 -10.21 4.71 9.04
C VAL A 10 -11.32 3.68 8.89
N CYS A 11 -11.71 3.43 7.65
CA CYS A 11 -12.69 2.39 7.35
C CYS A 11 -12.09 0.98 7.43
N THR A 12 -10.76 0.82 7.59
CA THR A 12 -10.13 -0.51 7.61
C THR A 12 -10.59 -1.38 8.77
N GLY A 13 -10.86 -0.83 9.95
CA GLY A 13 -11.43 -1.61 11.05
C GLY A 13 -12.83 -2.14 10.72
N SER A 14 -13.69 -1.30 10.15
CA SER A 14 -15.03 -1.67 9.71
C SER A 14 -15.00 -2.42 8.38
N TYR A 15 -14.09 -2.07 7.46
CA TYR A 15 -13.89 -2.74 6.19
C TYR A 15 -13.34 -4.15 6.36
N ASN A 16 -12.41 -4.38 7.25
CA ASN A 16 -11.96 -5.72 7.57
C ASN A 16 -13.10 -6.56 8.15
N ARG A 17 -13.95 -5.99 8.98
CA ARG A 17 -15.14 -6.68 9.51
C ARG A 17 -16.17 -6.98 8.42
N LEU A 18 -16.34 -6.09 7.45
CA LEU A 18 -17.22 -6.31 6.28
C LEU A 18 -16.56 -7.24 5.24
N LYS A 19 -15.23 -7.22 5.10
CA LYS A 19 -14.50 -8.10 4.21
C LYS A 19 -14.46 -9.55 4.70
N TYR A 20 -14.48 -9.77 6.02
CA TYR A 20 -14.69 -11.11 6.59
C TYR A 20 -16.10 -11.67 6.28
N GLN A 21 -17.04 -10.83 5.87
CA GLN A 21 -18.37 -11.24 5.40
C GLN A 21 -18.49 -11.22 3.87
N SER A 22 -17.45 -10.80 3.15
CA SER A 22 -17.40 -10.84 1.69
C SER A 22 -17.16 -12.29 1.23
N PRO A 23 -17.72 -12.74 0.10
CA PRO A 23 -17.54 -14.08 -0.45
C PRO A 23 -16.17 -14.38 -1.01
N MET A 24 -15.15 -13.57 -0.73
CA MET A 24 -13.76 -14.01 -0.84
C MET A 24 -13.56 -15.17 0.12
N GLY A 25 -13.24 -16.32 -0.41
CA GLY A 25 -13.20 -17.56 0.38
C GLY A 25 -12.22 -17.46 1.57
N GLU A 26 -12.53 -18.12 2.65
CA GLU A 26 -11.70 -18.21 3.86
C GLU A 26 -10.22 -18.46 3.52
N HIS A 27 -9.95 -19.25 2.47
CA HIS A 27 -8.61 -19.60 2.01
C HIS A 27 -7.80 -18.43 1.45
N GLU A 28 -8.42 -17.42 0.83
CA GLU A 28 -7.69 -16.25 0.31
C GLU A 28 -7.23 -15.34 1.46
N GLN A 29 -8.05 -15.20 2.48
CA GLN A 29 -7.70 -14.44 3.67
C GLN A 29 -6.61 -15.15 4.48
N ASP A 30 -6.67 -16.46 4.59
CA ASP A 30 -5.65 -17.27 5.24
C ASP A 30 -4.31 -17.15 4.49
N ALA A 31 -4.32 -17.25 3.18
CA ALA A 31 -3.12 -17.09 2.36
C ALA A 31 -2.50 -15.70 2.53
N LEU A 32 -3.29 -14.62 2.50
CA LEU A 32 -2.81 -13.27 2.73
C LEU A 32 -2.20 -13.12 4.13
N THR A 33 -2.84 -13.66 5.15
CA THR A 33 -2.34 -13.64 6.53
C THR A 33 -1.01 -14.37 6.64
N VAL A 34 -0.92 -15.60 6.10
CA VAL A 34 0.31 -16.39 6.11
C VAL A 34 1.46 -15.67 5.43
N ILE A 35 1.23 -15.15 4.21
CA ILE A 35 2.26 -14.43 3.45
C ILE A 35 2.71 -13.18 4.21
N SER A 36 1.75 -12.36 4.66
CA SER A 36 2.07 -11.11 5.35
C SER A 36 2.83 -11.33 6.65
N CYS A 37 2.46 -12.36 7.43
CA CYS A 37 3.13 -12.64 8.69
C CYS A 37 4.48 -13.34 8.50
N ALA A 38 4.63 -14.17 7.46
CA ALA A 38 5.91 -14.80 7.11
C ALA A 38 6.93 -13.78 6.59
N ASP A 39 6.47 -12.73 5.90
CA ASP A 39 7.33 -11.66 5.38
C ASP A 39 7.59 -10.56 6.41
N ALA A 40 6.87 -10.53 7.53
CA ALA A 40 7.05 -9.50 8.55
C ALA A 40 8.46 -9.56 9.17
N ALA A 41 9.27 -8.57 8.85
CA ALA A 41 10.67 -8.48 9.26
C ALA A 41 10.86 -8.36 10.77
N LEU A 42 9.89 -7.77 11.44
CA LEU A 42 10.05 -7.31 12.81
C LEU A 42 9.06 -8.01 13.73
N GLN A 43 9.56 -9.00 14.45
CA GLN A 43 8.85 -9.52 15.62
C GLN A 43 9.36 -8.78 16.85
N LEU A 44 8.54 -7.87 17.35
CA LEU A 44 8.81 -7.19 18.61
C LEU A 44 8.43 -8.07 19.80
N PRO A 45 9.13 -7.96 20.94
CA PRO A 45 8.62 -8.47 22.18
C PRO A 45 7.19 -7.93 22.43
N ARG A 46 6.29 -8.78 22.93
CA ARG A 46 4.84 -8.48 23.08
C ARG A 46 4.55 -7.13 23.72
N GLU A 47 5.30 -6.75 24.73
CA GLU A 47 5.11 -5.46 25.42
C GLU A 47 5.44 -4.26 24.51
N GLN A 48 6.50 -4.37 23.72
CA GLN A 48 6.88 -3.31 22.78
C GLN A 48 5.89 -3.23 21.60
N GLU A 49 5.39 -4.36 21.15
CA GLU A 49 4.36 -4.40 20.12
C GLU A 49 3.08 -3.74 20.60
N LEU A 50 2.59 -4.09 21.79
CA LEU A 50 1.43 -3.46 22.39
C LEU A 50 1.62 -1.95 22.58
N GLN A 51 2.79 -1.52 23.01
CA GLN A 51 3.10 -0.10 23.13
C GLN A 51 2.98 0.61 21.76
N ARG A 52 3.54 0.00 20.71
CA ARG A 52 3.44 0.53 19.34
C ARG A 52 1.99 0.58 18.85
N LEU A 53 1.24 -0.50 19.05
CA LEU A 53 -0.16 -0.58 18.63
C LEU A 53 -1.05 0.43 19.37
N ARG A 54 -0.82 0.65 20.68
CA ARG A 54 -1.50 1.72 21.43
C ARG A 54 -1.19 3.10 20.88
N GLN A 55 0.06 3.38 20.50
CA GLN A 55 0.41 4.66 19.88
C GLN A 55 -0.31 4.86 18.54
N ILE A 56 -0.48 3.81 17.75
CA ILE A 56 -1.22 3.86 16.48
C ILE A 56 -2.71 4.08 16.76
N ASP A 57 -3.27 3.35 17.73
CA ASP A 57 -4.67 3.49 18.11
C ASP A 57 -4.97 4.90 18.62
N ASP A 58 -4.15 5.42 19.51
CA ASP A 58 -4.26 6.78 20.05
C ASP A 58 -4.15 7.87 18.97
N ALA A 59 -3.35 7.65 17.94
CA ALA A 59 -3.22 8.55 16.80
C ALA A 59 -4.40 8.48 15.82
N SER A 60 -5.19 7.42 15.87
CA SER A 60 -6.36 7.23 15.02
C SER A 60 -7.50 8.16 15.46
N ARG A 61 -7.97 9.02 14.54
CA ARG A 61 -9.06 9.97 14.84
C ARG A 61 -10.46 9.34 14.85
N PHE A 62 -10.59 8.15 14.29
CA PHE A 62 -11.90 7.58 13.95
C PHE A 62 -12.17 6.25 14.65
N ASP A 63 -11.13 5.56 15.08
CA ASP A 63 -11.23 4.25 15.73
C ASP A 63 -10.99 4.35 17.26
N ASN A 64 -10.69 5.54 17.74
CA ASN A 64 -10.35 5.85 19.11
C ASN A 64 -11.58 6.33 19.91
N TYR A 65 -12.74 5.69 19.74
CA TYR A 65 -13.96 6.05 20.47
C TYR A 65 -14.06 5.37 21.85
N ARG A 66 -13.22 4.39 22.13
CA ARG A 66 -13.05 3.72 23.43
C ARG A 66 -11.66 3.08 23.55
N ALA A 67 -11.22 2.92 24.79
CA ALA A 67 -10.01 2.13 25.03
C ALA A 67 -10.21 0.68 24.60
N LYS A 68 -9.27 0.14 23.86
CA LYS A 68 -9.22 -1.26 23.43
C LYS A 68 -8.42 -2.09 24.43
N SER A 69 -8.81 -3.35 24.62
CA SER A 69 -8.00 -4.31 25.36
C SER A 69 -6.75 -4.69 24.54
N ASP A 70 -5.79 -5.35 25.19
CA ASP A 70 -4.58 -5.83 24.52
C ASP A 70 -4.91 -6.84 23.42
N GLU A 71 -5.90 -7.69 23.66
CA GLU A 71 -6.36 -8.69 22.70
C GLU A 71 -7.03 -8.06 21.48
N GLU A 72 -7.70 -6.92 21.64
CA GLU A 72 -8.34 -6.19 20.54
C GLU A 72 -7.34 -5.40 19.70
N LEU A 73 -6.18 -5.07 20.27
CA LEU A 73 -5.10 -4.36 19.57
C LEU A 73 -4.23 -5.32 18.76
N LEU A 74 -4.05 -6.56 19.25
CA LEU A 74 -3.17 -7.52 18.59
C LEU A 74 -3.75 -8.01 17.27
N GLU A 75 -2.91 -8.04 16.26
CA GLU A 75 -3.22 -8.51 14.92
C GLU A 75 -2.84 -10.00 14.75
N PRO A 76 -3.31 -10.67 13.69
CA PRO A 76 -2.95 -12.09 13.45
C PRO A 76 -1.45 -12.36 13.48
N CYS A 77 -0.63 -11.45 12.97
CA CYS A 77 0.83 -11.60 12.96
C CYS A 77 1.45 -11.53 14.35
N SER A 78 0.78 -10.92 15.33
CA SER A 78 1.22 -10.92 16.73
C SER A 78 1.25 -12.31 17.38
N TYR A 79 0.53 -13.24 16.79
CA TYR A 79 0.46 -14.66 17.23
C TYR A 79 1.26 -15.59 16.32
N TRP A 80 1.93 -15.06 15.30
CA TRP A 80 2.69 -15.86 14.34
C TRP A 80 3.94 -16.44 15.01
N PRO A 81 4.11 -17.79 15.02
CA PRO A 81 5.14 -18.44 15.84
C PRO A 81 6.55 -18.44 15.20
N HIS A 82 6.68 -17.91 13.99
CA HIS A 82 7.91 -17.96 13.21
C HIS A 82 8.48 -16.57 13.00
N ALA A 83 9.80 -16.44 13.13
CA ALA A 83 10.48 -15.21 12.71
C ALA A 83 10.30 -15.02 11.21
N GLY A 84 10.04 -13.78 10.80
CA GLY A 84 9.99 -13.44 9.38
C GLY A 84 11.33 -13.67 8.68
N THR A 85 11.25 -13.97 7.41
CA THR A 85 12.44 -14.20 6.55
C THR A 85 12.87 -12.93 5.81
N ASP A 86 12.39 -11.78 6.27
CA ASP A 86 12.64 -10.53 5.57
C ASP A 86 14.12 -10.22 5.50
N ILE A 87 14.66 -10.48 4.35
CA ILE A 87 15.96 -9.97 3.94
C ILE A 87 15.68 -8.73 3.12
N VAL A 88 15.69 -7.58 3.78
CA VAL A 88 15.57 -6.29 3.09
C VAL A 88 16.73 -6.16 2.12
N HIS A 89 16.48 -6.42 0.86
CA HIS A 89 17.43 -6.16 -0.20
C HIS A 89 17.21 -4.75 -0.74
N THR A 90 18.24 -3.93 -0.70
CA THR A 90 18.21 -2.68 -1.47
C THR A 90 18.32 -3.06 -2.95
N PRO A 91 17.27 -2.78 -3.75
CA PRO A 91 17.30 -3.11 -5.16
C PRO A 91 18.41 -2.32 -5.86
N LYS A 92 19.06 -2.97 -6.82
CA LYS A 92 20.05 -2.30 -7.68
C LYS A 92 19.48 -2.20 -9.09
N PRO A 93 19.50 -1.01 -9.70
CA PRO A 93 19.12 -0.87 -11.10
C PRO A 93 19.99 -1.75 -11.98
N ASP A 94 19.37 -2.47 -12.90
CA ASP A 94 20.10 -3.19 -13.95
C ASP A 94 20.22 -2.26 -15.17
N PRO A 95 21.43 -1.82 -15.56
CA PRO A 95 21.61 -0.88 -16.66
C PRO A 95 21.28 -1.49 -18.04
N SER A 96 21.09 -2.79 -18.14
CA SER A 96 20.67 -3.48 -19.37
C SER A 96 19.17 -3.39 -19.62
N LEU A 97 18.39 -3.02 -18.60
CA LEU A 97 16.93 -2.89 -18.69
C LEU A 97 16.51 -1.43 -18.92
N PRO A 98 15.39 -1.20 -19.60
CA PRO A 98 14.74 0.11 -19.59
C PRO A 98 14.45 0.59 -18.17
N LYS A 99 14.41 1.89 -17.96
CA LYS A 99 13.99 2.45 -16.67
C LYS A 99 12.57 2.01 -16.34
N LEU A 100 12.36 1.50 -15.14
CA LEU A 100 11.04 1.11 -14.68
C LEU A 100 10.11 2.32 -14.56
N LEU A 101 8.84 2.13 -14.83
CA LEU A 101 7.79 3.12 -14.59
C LEU A 101 7.04 2.77 -13.31
N PHE A 102 7.06 3.68 -12.36
CA PHE A 102 6.26 3.66 -11.14
C PHE A 102 5.08 4.61 -11.32
N VAL A 103 3.87 4.14 -11.05
CA VAL A 103 2.65 4.95 -11.16
C VAL A 103 2.00 5.06 -9.81
N ALA A 104 1.73 6.27 -9.35
CA ALA A 104 1.17 6.49 -8.02
C ALA A 104 0.28 7.72 -7.93
N GLN A 105 -0.64 7.70 -6.97
CA GLN A 105 -1.49 8.84 -6.61
C GLN A 105 -0.98 9.52 -5.35
N THR A 106 -1.18 10.84 -5.27
CA THR A 106 -0.74 11.63 -4.11
C THR A 106 -1.44 11.25 -2.81
N HIS A 107 -2.71 10.80 -2.89
CA HIS A 107 -3.52 10.41 -1.74
C HIS A 107 -4.02 8.97 -1.87
N ASP A 108 -3.10 8.02 -2.04
CA ASP A 108 -3.38 6.60 -1.98
C ASP A 108 -3.28 6.13 -0.52
N GLY A 109 -4.41 5.67 0.02
CA GLY A 109 -4.48 5.19 1.42
C GLY A 109 -3.97 3.77 1.62
N THR A 110 -3.81 3.00 0.53
CA THR A 110 -3.36 1.59 0.57
C THR A 110 -1.87 1.47 0.29
N THR A 111 -1.39 2.17 -0.75
CA THR A 111 0.02 2.21 -1.14
C THR A 111 0.51 3.65 -1.12
N PRO A 112 1.03 4.12 0.01
CA PRO A 112 1.37 5.53 0.20
C PRO A 112 2.33 6.06 -0.86
N TYR A 113 2.03 7.23 -1.42
CA TYR A 113 2.79 7.89 -2.49
C TYR A 113 4.30 7.97 -2.21
N ARG A 114 4.70 8.23 -0.95
CA ARG A 114 6.11 8.26 -0.53
C ARG A 114 6.85 6.95 -0.83
N ASN A 115 6.15 5.81 -0.82
CA ASN A 115 6.76 4.50 -1.11
C ASN A 115 7.08 4.40 -2.60
N ALA A 116 6.19 4.88 -3.48
CA ALA A 116 6.46 4.95 -4.91
C ALA A 116 7.63 5.89 -5.23
N GLN A 117 7.72 7.04 -4.55
CA GLN A 117 8.87 7.94 -4.66
C GLN A 117 10.18 7.25 -4.26
N ALA A 118 10.19 6.54 -3.13
CA ALA A 118 11.36 5.80 -2.65
C ALA A 118 11.77 4.68 -3.63
N MET A 119 10.80 3.96 -4.18
CA MET A 119 11.06 2.89 -5.17
C MET A 119 11.57 3.45 -6.48
N ALA A 120 10.93 4.50 -7.02
CA ALA A 120 11.41 5.16 -8.24
C ALA A 120 12.84 5.67 -8.09
N ALA A 121 13.18 6.26 -6.93
CA ALA A 121 14.54 6.70 -6.63
C ALA A 121 15.52 5.51 -6.54
N ALA A 122 15.15 4.44 -5.82
CA ALA A 122 16.00 3.25 -5.64
C ALA A 122 16.33 2.56 -6.96
N PHE A 123 15.38 2.51 -7.89
CA PHE A 123 15.58 1.92 -9.22
C PHE A 123 16.05 2.92 -10.28
N SER A 124 16.23 4.18 -9.94
CA SER A 124 16.48 5.26 -10.93
C SER A 124 15.43 5.28 -12.05
N GLY A 125 14.19 4.94 -11.69
CA GLY A 125 13.06 4.81 -12.60
C GLY A 125 12.32 6.12 -12.86
N HIS A 126 11.29 6.05 -13.68
CA HIS A 126 10.31 7.11 -13.88
C HIS A 126 9.24 7.08 -12.80
N LEU A 127 8.71 8.22 -12.41
CA LEU A 127 7.58 8.32 -11.48
C LEU A 127 6.45 9.11 -12.12
N LEU A 128 5.45 8.41 -12.63
CA LEU A 128 4.23 9.02 -13.11
C LEU A 128 3.30 9.30 -11.93
N THR A 129 3.05 10.56 -11.68
CA THR A 129 2.21 11.02 -10.58
C THR A 129 0.84 11.43 -11.08
N ARG A 130 -0.22 10.94 -10.42
CA ARG A 130 -1.56 11.51 -10.52
C ARG A 130 -1.89 12.26 -9.23
N GLU A 131 -2.26 13.52 -9.35
CA GLU A 131 -2.84 14.26 -8.23
C GLU A 131 -4.26 13.79 -7.99
N GLY A 132 -4.56 13.31 -6.79
CA GLY A 132 -5.90 12.84 -6.44
C GLY A 132 -5.90 11.70 -5.43
N THR A 133 -7.10 11.20 -5.19
CA THR A 133 -7.38 10.11 -4.25
C THR A 133 -7.74 8.84 -5.00
N GLY A 134 -7.48 7.69 -4.40
CA GLY A 134 -7.86 6.37 -4.92
C GLY A 134 -6.73 5.36 -4.90
N HIS A 135 -7.00 4.18 -5.43
CA HIS A 135 -6.06 3.07 -5.52
C HIS A 135 -6.27 2.33 -6.84
N THR A 136 -5.17 1.78 -7.43
CA THR A 136 -5.21 1.10 -8.73
C THR A 136 -5.59 2.01 -9.89
N LEU A 137 -4.61 2.63 -10.54
CA LEU A 137 -4.81 3.67 -11.55
C LEU A 137 -4.74 3.18 -12.99
N VAL A 138 -3.91 2.16 -13.23
CA VAL A 138 -3.42 1.86 -14.57
C VAL A 138 -4.47 1.12 -15.39
N LEU A 139 -4.79 1.64 -16.59
CA LEU A 139 -5.63 1.01 -17.61
C LEU A 139 -7.04 0.63 -17.11
N ASN A 140 -7.57 1.39 -16.16
CA ASN A 140 -8.91 1.19 -15.63
C ASN A 140 -9.90 2.29 -16.03
N GLY A 141 -9.46 3.23 -16.85
CA GLY A 141 -10.29 4.33 -17.36
C GLY A 141 -10.55 5.46 -16.36
N LEU A 142 -9.81 5.50 -15.24
CA LEU A 142 -9.96 6.56 -14.24
C LEU A 142 -9.20 7.84 -14.60
N SER A 143 -8.21 7.76 -15.49
CA SER A 143 -7.44 8.91 -15.95
C SER A 143 -6.88 8.64 -17.34
N GLU A 144 -7.39 9.36 -18.32
CA GLU A 144 -6.89 9.27 -19.71
C GLU A 144 -5.40 9.64 -19.79
N CYS A 145 -4.99 10.64 -19.00
CA CYS A 145 -3.61 11.08 -18.90
C CYS A 145 -2.69 9.95 -18.43
N VAL A 146 -3.06 9.23 -17.37
CA VAL A 146 -2.27 8.09 -16.84
C VAL A 146 -2.26 6.96 -17.86
N ASP A 147 -3.43 6.58 -18.37
CA ASP A 147 -3.56 5.43 -19.28
C ASP A 147 -2.76 5.65 -20.56
N LYS A 148 -2.78 6.89 -21.09
CA LYS A 148 -1.98 7.26 -22.26
C LYS A 148 -0.47 7.15 -21.98
N GLN A 149 0.03 7.73 -20.89
CA GLN A 149 1.46 7.68 -20.57
C GLN A 149 1.94 6.26 -20.28
N VAL A 150 1.11 5.44 -19.64
CA VAL A 150 1.41 4.03 -19.43
C VAL A 150 1.45 3.26 -20.76
N ALA A 151 0.50 3.52 -21.65
CA ALA A 151 0.51 2.91 -22.98
C ALA A 151 1.76 3.32 -23.79
N ASP A 152 2.13 4.60 -23.77
CA ASP A 152 3.34 5.10 -24.43
C ASP A 152 4.60 4.40 -23.88
N TYR A 153 4.70 4.24 -22.55
CA TYR A 153 5.79 3.48 -21.92
C TYR A 153 5.81 2.02 -22.34
N LEU A 154 4.68 1.34 -22.35
CA LEU A 154 4.61 -0.09 -22.73
C LEU A 154 4.97 -0.33 -24.21
N LEU A 155 4.70 0.66 -25.07
CA LEU A 155 5.04 0.58 -26.50
C LEU A 155 6.52 0.85 -26.77
N ASP A 156 7.14 1.77 -26.03
CA ASP A 156 8.56 2.12 -26.15
C ASP A 156 9.19 2.46 -24.80
N PRO A 157 9.49 1.46 -23.96
CA PRO A 157 10.06 1.70 -22.63
C PRO A 157 11.42 2.42 -22.65
N ALA A 158 12.20 2.23 -23.71
CA ALA A 158 13.53 2.83 -23.83
C ALA A 158 13.49 4.31 -24.24
N GLY A 159 12.51 4.66 -25.06
CA GLY A 159 12.29 6.04 -25.51
C GLY A 159 11.32 6.84 -24.66
N PHE A 160 10.72 6.22 -23.65
CA PHE A 160 9.73 6.90 -22.82
C PHE A 160 10.31 8.10 -22.07
N VAL A 161 9.60 9.20 -22.16
CA VAL A 161 9.88 10.44 -21.39
C VAL A 161 8.60 10.82 -20.67
N GLU A 162 8.69 10.93 -19.35
CA GLU A 162 7.58 11.43 -18.53
C GLU A 162 7.27 12.88 -18.93
N THR A 163 6.04 13.13 -19.32
CA THR A 163 5.68 14.41 -19.95
C THR A 163 5.02 15.38 -18.99
N GLN A 164 4.24 14.87 -18.04
CA GLN A 164 3.49 15.73 -17.10
C GLN A 164 2.97 14.96 -15.90
N VAL A 165 2.68 15.68 -14.81
CA VAL A 165 1.85 15.21 -13.72
C VAL A 165 0.40 15.18 -14.19
N CYS A 166 -0.28 14.04 -14.02
CA CYS A 166 -1.70 13.92 -14.32
C CYS A 166 -2.53 14.49 -13.17
N ARG A 167 -3.55 15.30 -13.50
CA ARG A 167 -4.45 15.87 -12.49
C ARG A 167 -5.68 15.00 -12.29
N ALA A 168 -6.43 15.29 -11.23
CA ALA A 168 -7.64 14.53 -10.90
C ALA A 168 -8.71 14.58 -12.02
N ASP A 169 -8.71 15.65 -12.80
CA ASP A 169 -9.72 15.92 -13.83
C ASP A 169 -9.24 15.55 -15.25
N ASP A 170 -8.04 14.95 -15.39
CA ASP A 170 -7.44 14.57 -16.69
C ASP A 170 -7.82 13.15 -17.11
#